data_f7085ffc1b0a239bc30298e372a7880f
#
_entry.id   f7085ffc1b0a239bc30298e372a7880f
#
_cell.length_a   1.000
_cell.length_b   1.000
_cell.length_c   1.000
_cell.angle_alpha   90.00
_cell.angle_beta   90.00
_cell.angle_gamma   90.00
#
_symmetry.space_group_name_H-M   'P 1'
#
loop_
_entity.id
_entity.type
_entity.pdbx_description
1 polymer ?
#
loop_
_entity_poly.entity_id
_entity_poly.type
_entity_poly.pdbx_seq_one_letter_code
_entity_poly.pdbx_strand_id
1 'polypeptide(L)'
;MLVRFLVQDDVEQAKIAGILIDQLTDMAPGFIGREVLVELVWVLERAYGYERADIAAAFDGLLSATELLIEDADDIGPALELYRNDGFGFADVMIAAAARRAGAVELVTFDRKAARLPGVRLLSA
;
A
#
# COMPACT_ATOMS: atom_id res chain seq x y z
N MET A 1 -3.60 5.27 12.77
CA MET A 1 -5.02 5.65 12.56
C MET A 1 -5.72 4.70 11.61
N LEU A 2 -5.19 4.44 10.40
CA LEU A 2 -5.82 3.51 9.45
C LEU A 2 -5.92 2.08 9.99
N VAL A 3 -4.90 1.59 10.68
CA VAL A 3 -4.93 0.24 11.27
C VAL A 3 -6.10 0.12 12.25
N ARG A 4 -6.30 1.11 13.10
CA ARG A 4 -7.42 1.10 14.07
C ARG A 4 -8.78 1.13 13.39
N PHE A 5 -8.87 1.87 12.27
CA PHE A 5 -10.10 1.92 11.48
C PHE A 5 -10.40 0.58 10.79
N LEU A 6 -9.38 -0.04 10.19
CA LEU A 6 -9.55 -1.26 9.40
C LEU A 6 -9.70 -2.52 10.27
N VAL A 7 -8.88 -2.66 11.31
CA VAL A 7 -8.83 -3.87 12.14
C VAL A 7 -9.86 -3.83 13.26
N GLN A 8 -10.05 -2.65 13.86
CA GLN A 8 -11.00 -2.42 14.96
C GLN A 8 -10.74 -3.28 16.21
N ASP A 9 -9.46 -3.60 16.47
CA ASP A 9 -9.03 -4.35 17.65
C ASP A 9 -9.03 -3.52 18.93
N ASP A 10 -8.96 -2.19 18.80
CA ASP A 10 -9.10 -1.24 19.91
C ASP A 10 -10.41 -0.48 19.65
N VAL A 11 -11.44 -0.80 20.43
CA VAL A 11 -12.79 -0.27 20.22
C VAL A 11 -12.84 1.25 20.31
N GLU A 12 -12.14 1.81 21.32
CA GLU A 12 -12.11 3.26 21.52
C GLU A 12 -11.42 3.98 20.36
N GLN A 13 -10.25 3.50 19.96
CA GLN A 13 -9.49 4.09 18.86
C GLN A 13 -10.20 3.89 17.52
N ALA A 14 -10.81 2.72 17.29
CA ALA A 14 -11.58 2.46 16.07
C ALA A 14 -12.77 3.43 15.95
N LYS A 15 -13.44 3.71 17.05
CA LYS A 15 -14.56 4.66 17.09
C LYS A 15 -14.10 6.08 16.75
N ILE A 16 -12.99 6.52 17.34
CA ILE A 16 -12.43 7.84 17.08
C ILE A 16 -11.99 7.96 15.61
N ALA A 17 -11.31 6.94 15.09
CA ALA A 17 -10.89 6.90 13.68
C ALA A 17 -12.10 6.94 12.75
N GLY A 18 -13.17 6.19 13.05
CA GLY A 18 -14.39 6.18 12.26
C GLY A 18 -15.07 7.54 12.21
N ILE A 19 -15.15 8.23 13.35
CA ILE A 19 -15.73 9.58 13.42
C ILE A 19 -14.92 10.55 12.55
N LEU A 20 -13.58 10.49 12.62
CA LEU A 20 -12.72 11.34 11.82
C LEU A 20 -12.94 11.10 10.32
N ILE A 21 -12.98 9.84 9.91
CA ILE A 21 -13.16 9.48 8.50
C ILE A 21 -14.54 9.90 8.01
N ASP A 22 -15.57 9.76 8.84
CA ASP A 22 -16.92 10.19 8.49
C ASP A 22 -17.04 11.71 8.27
N GLN A 23 -16.13 12.49 8.83
CA GLN A 23 -16.08 13.95 8.65
C GLN A 23 -15.40 14.36 7.35
N LEU A 24 -14.68 13.45 6.69
CA LEU A 24 -14.00 13.76 5.43
C LEU A 24 -15.02 13.84 4.30
N THR A 25 -14.73 14.69 3.32
CA THR A 25 -15.54 14.84 2.12
C THR A 25 -14.65 14.90 0.90
N ASP A 26 -15.23 14.80 -0.30
CA ASP A 26 -14.49 14.94 -1.55
C ASP A 26 -13.91 16.36 -1.74
N MET A 27 -14.50 17.36 -1.08
CA MET A 27 -14.01 18.75 -1.11
C MET A 27 -12.97 19.03 -0.03
N ALA A 28 -12.92 18.21 1.02
CA ALA A 28 -11.94 18.29 2.10
C ALA A 28 -11.45 16.87 2.42
N PRO A 29 -10.71 16.24 1.50
CA PRO A 29 -10.32 14.83 1.66
C PRO A 29 -9.21 14.65 2.67
N GLY A 30 -9.11 13.43 3.21
CA GLY A 30 -7.93 13.00 3.97
C GLY A 30 -6.83 12.56 3.03
N PHE A 31 -5.59 12.91 3.34
CA PHE A 31 -4.42 12.51 2.55
C PHE A 31 -3.76 11.27 3.14
N ILE A 32 -3.42 10.32 2.28
CA ILE A 32 -2.67 9.12 2.65
C ILE A 32 -1.42 9.06 1.77
N GLY A 33 -0.24 9.17 2.41
CA GLY A 33 1.03 9.06 1.72
C GLY A 33 1.37 7.62 1.36
N ARG A 34 2.21 7.45 0.34
CA ARG A 34 2.59 6.11 -0.12
C ARG A 34 3.37 5.32 0.94
N GLU A 35 4.17 5.99 1.77
CA GLU A 35 4.88 5.34 2.88
C GLU A 35 3.91 4.78 3.90
N VAL A 36 2.80 5.47 4.14
CA VAL A 36 1.76 4.99 5.07
C VAL A 36 1.16 3.69 4.55
N LEU A 37 0.91 3.58 3.24
CA LEU A 37 0.37 2.36 2.64
C LEU A 37 1.36 1.20 2.72
N VAL A 38 2.64 1.44 2.48
CA VAL A 38 3.68 0.42 2.59
C VAL A 38 3.75 -0.10 4.02
N GLU A 39 3.76 0.79 5.00
CA GLU A 39 3.77 0.41 6.41
C GLU A 39 2.49 -0.32 6.80
N LEU A 40 1.34 0.10 6.30
CA LEU A 40 0.06 -0.53 6.57
C LEU A 40 0.07 -2.01 6.14
N VAL A 41 0.56 -2.31 4.94
CA VAL A 41 0.69 -3.70 4.47
C VAL A 41 1.54 -4.50 5.44
N TRP A 42 2.70 -3.95 5.81
CA TRP A 42 3.64 -4.62 6.71
C TRP A 42 2.99 -4.94 8.06
N VAL A 43 2.28 -3.96 8.64
CA VAL A 43 1.60 -4.14 9.94
C VAL A 43 0.49 -5.18 9.84
N LEU A 44 -0.34 -5.12 8.80
CA LEU A 44 -1.44 -6.07 8.64
C LEU A 44 -0.93 -7.49 8.46
N GLU A 45 0.17 -7.67 7.72
CA GLU A 45 0.79 -8.99 7.56
C GLU A 45 1.42 -9.50 8.85
N ARG A 46 2.26 -8.67 9.49
CA ARG A 46 3.11 -9.09 10.61
C ARG A 46 2.41 -9.11 11.95
N ALA A 47 1.62 -8.08 12.24
CA ALA A 47 0.99 -7.94 13.54
C ALA A 47 -0.39 -8.61 13.60
N TYR A 48 -1.10 -8.68 12.48
CA TYR A 48 -2.47 -9.17 12.43
C TYR A 48 -2.66 -10.41 11.58
N GLY A 49 -1.63 -10.87 10.87
CA GLY A 49 -1.69 -12.10 10.09
C GLY A 49 -2.68 -12.08 8.93
N TYR A 50 -2.97 -10.91 8.37
CA TYR A 50 -3.86 -10.81 7.23
C TYR A 50 -3.23 -11.45 5.99
N GLU A 51 -4.06 -12.10 5.20
CA GLU A 51 -3.64 -12.64 3.91
C GLU A 51 -3.61 -11.56 2.83
N ARG A 52 -2.87 -11.81 1.76
CA ARG A 52 -2.72 -10.86 0.65
C ARG A 52 -4.05 -10.45 0.04
N ALA A 53 -4.97 -11.39 -0.13
CA ALA A 53 -6.29 -11.09 -0.69
C ALA A 53 -7.08 -10.13 0.20
N ASP A 54 -6.99 -10.30 1.52
CA ASP A 54 -7.70 -9.44 2.47
C ASP A 54 -7.13 -8.03 2.48
N ILE A 55 -5.81 -7.91 2.40
CA ILE A 55 -5.13 -6.63 2.35
C ILE A 55 -5.48 -5.90 1.03
N ALA A 56 -5.45 -6.62 -0.10
CA ALA A 56 -5.82 -6.05 -1.39
C ALA A 56 -7.26 -5.56 -1.40
N ALA A 57 -8.19 -6.32 -0.80
CA ALA A 57 -9.59 -5.92 -0.69
C ALA A 57 -9.76 -4.64 0.14
N ALA A 58 -9.04 -4.53 1.25
CA ALA A 58 -9.06 -3.31 2.08
C ALA A 58 -8.55 -2.11 1.30
N PHE A 59 -7.49 -2.27 0.51
CA PHE A 59 -6.93 -1.19 -0.30
C PHE A 59 -7.86 -0.79 -1.44
N ASP A 60 -8.55 -1.75 -2.05
CA ASP A 60 -9.57 -1.43 -3.06
C ASP A 60 -10.65 -0.52 -2.48
N GLY A 61 -11.05 -0.75 -1.23
CA GLY A 61 -11.96 0.12 -0.52
C GLY A 61 -11.43 1.52 -0.32
N LEU A 62 -10.15 1.64 0.07
CA LEU A 62 -9.51 2.95 0.25
C LEU A 62 -9.40 3.71 -1.08
N LEU A 63 -9.03 3.02 -2.16
CA LEU A 63 -8.90 3.63 -3.48
C LEU A 63 -10.24 4.09 -4.05
N SER A 64 -11.32 3.43 -3.67
CA SER A 64 -12.67 3.77 -4.15
C SER A 64 -13.29 4.93 -3.39
N ALA A 65 -12.73 5.32 -2.25
CA ALA A 65 -13.29 6.36 -1.41
C ALA A 65 -12.95 7.76 -1.97
N THR A 66 -13.96 8.54 -2.32
CA THR A 66 -13.77 9.89 -2.88
C THR A 66 -13.29 10.88 -1.84
N GLU A 67 -13.50 10.60 -0.56
CA GLU A 67 -13.04 11.42 0.56
C GLU A 67 -11.59 11.17 0.96
N LEU A 68 -10.88 10.28 0.26
CA LEU A 68 -9.46 10.00 0.50
C LEU A 68 -8.63 10.37 -0.74
N LEU A 69 -7.57 11.12 -0.51
CA LEU A 69 -6.58 11.45 -1.53
C LEU A 69 -5.33 10.59 -1.27
N ILE A 70 -5.09 9.64 -2.16
CA ILE A 70 -3.98 8.70 -2.01
C ILE A 70 -2.84 9.13 -2.92
N GLU A 71 -1.66 9.32 -2.34
CA GLU A 71 -0.47 9.69 -3.08
C GLU A 71 -0.11 8.61 -4.11
N ASP A 72 0.15 9.05 -5.35
CA ASP A 72 0.50 8.15 -6.46
C ASP A 72 -0.50 7.01 -6.63
N ALA A 73 -1.79 7.33 -6.52
CA ALA A 73 -2.87 6.34 -6.60
C ALA A 73 -2.78 5.48 -7.86
N ASP A 74 -2.29 6.03 -8.98
CA ASP A 74 -2.13 5.29 -10.24
C ASP A 74 -1.15 4.12 -10.12
N ASP A 75 -0.20 4.18 -9.19
CA ASP A 75 0.75 3.09 -8.95
C ASP A 75 0.14 1.98 -8.08
N ILE A 76 -0.83 2.32 -7.25
CA ILE A 76 -1.33 1.40 -6.20
C ILE A 76 -2.10 0.23 -6.80
N GLY A 77 -2.98 0.49 -7.77
CA GLY A 77 -3.75 -0.57 -8.42
C GLY A 77 -2.86 -1.65 -9.03
N PRO A 78 -1.92 -1.29 -9.93
CA PRO A 78 -0.96 -2.25 -10.48
C PRO A 78 -0.11 -2.93 -9.42
N ALA A 79 0.28 -2.21 -8.35
CA ALA A 79 1.06 -2.78 -7.26
C ALA A 79 0.28 -3.86 -6.52
N LEU A 80 -1.01 -3.64 -6.28
CA LEU A 80 -1.87 -4.63 -5.63
C LEU A 80 -2.04 -5.88 -6.47
N GLU A 81 -2.12 -5.75 -7.79
CA GLU A 81 -2.18 -6.90 -8.69
C GLU A 81 -0.95 -7.78 -8.57
N LEU A 82 0.24 -7.18 -8.61
CA LEU A 82 1.51 -7.89 -8.48
C LEU A 82 1.65 -8.50 -7.08
N TYR A 83 1.22 -7.80 -6.07
CA TYR A 83 1.25 -8.25 -4.69
C TYR A 83 0.32 -9.46 -4.49
N ARG A 84 -0.93 -9.35 -4.92
CA ARG A 84 -1.95 -10.37 -4.68
C ARG A 84 -1.77 -11.58 -5.58
N ASN A 85 -1.53 -11.39 -6.87
CA ASN A 85 -1.55 -12.46 -7.86
C ASN A 85 -0.19 -13.11 -8.06
N ASP A 86 0.89 -12.32 -8.04
CA ASP A 86 2.23 -12.81 -8.38
C ASP A 86 3.13 -12.96 -7.15
N GLY A 87 2.64 -12.59 -5.97
CA GLY A 87 3.33 -12.82 -4.71
C GLY A 87 4.52 -11.92 -4.44
N PHE A 88 4.67 -10.81 -5.17
CA PHE A 88 5.73 -9.84 -4.89
C PHE A 88 5.48 -9.13 -3.56
N GLY A 89 6.56 -8.70 -2.87
CA GLY A 89 6.42 -7.84 -1.70
C GLY A 89 5.86 -6.48 -2.11
N PHE A 90 4.91 -5.95 -1.35
CA PHE A 90 4.29 -4.67 -1.69
C PHE A 90 5.32 -3.54 -1.71
N ALA A 91 6.22 -3.51 -0.71
CA ALA A 91 7.30 -2.51 -0.65
C ALA A 91 8.19 -2.58 -1.90
N ASP A 92 8.55 -3.79 -2.35
CA ASP A 92 9.40 -3.97 -3.53
C ASP A 92 8.72 -3.41 -4.78
N VAL A 93 7.44 -3.67 -4.95
CA VAL A 93 6.67 -3.15 -6.10
C VAL A 93 6.60 -1.62 -6.05
N MET A 94 6.36 -1.06 -4.87
CA MET A 94 6.27 0.39 -4.71
C MET A 94 7.61 1.09 -4.93
N ILE A 95 8.72 0.46 -4.51
CA ILE A 95 10.07 0.98 -4.78
C ILE A 95 10.35 0.99 -6.28
N ALA A 96 10.00 -0.08 -6.98
CA ALA A 96 10.17 -0.16 -8.43
C ALA A 96 9.31 0.91 -9.15
N ALA A 97 8.09 1.12 -8.71
CA ALA A 97 7.21 2.16 -9.26
C ALA A 97 7.79 3.55 -9.03
N ALA A 98 8.35 3.82 -7.85
CA ALA A 98 8.99 5.09 -7.54
C ALA A 98 10.21 5.34 -8.43
N ALA A 99 11.01 4.32 -8.69
CA ALA A 99 12.18 4.42 -9.58
C ALA A 99 11.74 4.78 -11.01
N ARG A 100 10.70 4.14 -11.53
CA ARG A 100 10.15 4.46 -12.86
C ARG A 100 9.60 5.87 -12.91
N ARG A 101 8.89 6.29 -11.88
CA ARG A 101 8.31 7.64 -11.79
C ARG A 101 9.41 8.71 -11.78
N ALA A 102 10.54 8.40 -11.14
CA ALA A 102 11.70 9.30 -11.11
C ALA A 102 12.52 9.29 -12.41
N GLY A 103 12.17 8.43 -13.38
CA GLY A 103 12.89 8.31 -14.65
C GLY A 103 14.17 7.48 -14.56
N ALA A 104 14.32 6.64 -13.54
CA ALA A 104 15.49 5.78 -13.43
C ALA A 104 15.51 4.74 -14.56
N VAL A 105 16.70 4.51 -15.12
CA VAL A 105 16.87 3.52 -16.19
C VAL A 105 16.67 2.11 -15.65
N GLU A 106 17.21 1.86 -14.46
CA GLU A 106 17.03 0.58 -13.79
C GLU A 106 17.08 0.73 -12.27
N LEU A 107 16.46 -0.23 -11.59
CA LEU A 107 16.61 -0.43 -10.15
C LEU A 107 17.46 -1.68 -9.95
N VAL A 108 18.33 -1.68 -8.96
CA VAL A 108 19.20 -2.83 -8.69
C VAL A 108 18.87 -3.42 -7.33
N THR A 109 19.00 -4.73 -7.21
CA THR A 109 18.66 -5.45 -5.97
C THR A 109 19.49 -6.72 -5.83
N PHE A 110 19.67 -7.19 -4.61
CA PHE A 110 20.17 -8.53 -4.34
C PHE A 110 19.05 -9.55 -4.14
N ASP A 111 17.79 -9.12 -4.10
CA ASP A 111 16.63 -9.99 -3.90
C ASP A 111 16.21 -10.60 -5.24
N ARG A 112 16.26 -11.94 -5.33
CA ARG A 112 15.95 -12.66 -6.56
C ARG A 112 14.52 -12.47 -7.00
N LYS A 113 13.58 -12.41 -6.06
CA LYS A 113 12.17 -12.23 -6.41
C LYS A 113 11.89 -10.82 -6.90
N ALA A 114 12.40 -9.81 -6.19
CA ALA A 114 12.25 -8.42 -6.61
C ALA A 114 12.85 -8.17 -7.99
N ALA A 115 13.93 -8.86 -8.34
CA ALA A 115 14.58 -8.74 -9.64
C ALA A 115 13.72 -9.23 -10.81
N ARG A 116 12.63 -9.94 -10.54
CA ARG A 116 11.68 -10.38 -11.57
C ARG A 116 10.70 -9.27 -11.99
N LEU A 117 10.67 -8.17 -11.24
CA LEU A 117 9.87 -7.00 -11.61
C LEU A 117 10.48 -6.29 -12.83
N PRO A 118 9.63 -5.69 -13.72
CA PRO A 118 10.15 -4.92 -14.84
C PRO A 118 11.06 -3.79 -14.39
N GLY A 119 12.19 -3.60 -15.10
CA GLY A 119 13.13 -2.53 -14.79
C GLY A 119 14.02 -2.78 -13.58
N VAL A 120 14.01 -3.98 -13.02
CA VAL A 120 14.81 -4.36 -11.86
C VAL A 120 15.86 -5.38 -12.27
N ARG A 121 17.11 -5.14 -11.88
CA ARG A 121 18.24 -6.02 -12.21
C ARG A 121 18.84 -6.61 -10.94
N LEU A 122 19.06 -7.93 -10.99
CA LEU A 122 19.69 -8.64 -9.89
C LEU A 122 21.20 -8.35 -9.89
N LEU A 123 21.70 -7.96 -8.72
CA LEU A 123 23.14 -7.91 -8.49
C LEU A 123 23.59 -9.25 -7.91
N SER A 124 24.75 -9.73 -8.36
CA SER A 124 25.37 -10.92 -7.79
C SER A 124 26.66 -10.56 -7.10
N ALA A 125 26.86 -11.19 -5.95
CA ALA A 125 28.10 -11.00 -5.19
C ALA A 125 29.25 -11.82 -5.79
#